data_99d6fba76be58ceb0a44ee7accfed26c
#
_entry.id   99d6fba76be58ceb0a44ee7accfed26c
#
_cell.length_a   1.000
_cell.length_b   1.000
_cell.length_c   1.000
_cell.angle_alpha   90.00
_cell.angle_beta   90.00
_cell.angle_gamma   90.00
#
_symmetry.space_group_name_H-M   'P 1'
#
loop_
_entity.id
_entity.type
_entity.pdbx_description
1 polymer ?
#
loop_
_entity_poly.entity_id
_entity_poly.type
_entity_poly.pdbx_seq_one_letter_code
_entity_poly.pdbx_strand_id
1 'polypeptide(L)'
;MSQYETDYGASRSDGGGSATATSSASASASASQGTSTGTGTIAGTATITSHGRGASVVSFENVSKHYGRLRAVDGLSLELRHGETVALLGPNGAGKSTSLDMLLALRKPTSGRIRVFGDDPYRAVKSGRIGAMLQSGGLMPEVTVRELVELITSLHPRPEPIELTLRRAGIAQFADQRVDRLSGGQTQRVRFALAICGKSELIVLDEPTAAMDVETRRLFWNSMKEEVAAGRTLLFATHYLEEADQAADRILVINRGRLLADGTPAEIKARAGAKRISFRLDNIDEPFLLGLPGLVNLEVRHDIVQIQSSDSDGTLYAILDAGYRPREIEVTSLGLEQAFLAITAEDDRANGHDATSENEGN
;
A
#
# COMPACT_ATOMS: atom_id res chain seq x y z
N MET A 1 52.50 -25.91 16.91
CA MET A 1 52.47 -27.38 17.15
C MET A 1 51.04 -27.78 16.89
N SER A 2 50.66 -28.46 15.93
CA SER A 2 50.99 -29.45 14.90
C SER A 2 49.66 -29.64 14.16
N GLN A 3 49.52 -29.23 12.93
CA GLN A 3 49.55 -29.92 11.64
C GLN A 3 49.00 -31.37 11.68
N TYR A 4 47.98 -31.62 10.91
CA TYR A 4 47.88 -32.75 9.98
C TYR A 4 46.88 -32.45 8.83
N GLU A 5 47.46 -32.29 7.63
CA GLU A 5 46.85 -32.53 6.31
C GLU A 5 46.79 -33.99 5.96
N THR A 6 45.84 -34.38 5.10
CA THR A 6 45.96 -35.38 4.00
C THR A 6 44.54 -35.55 3.43
N ASP A 7 44.21 -35.22 2.23
CA ASP A 7 44.55 -35.46 0.81
C ASP A 7 44.14 -36.86 0.30
N TYR A 8 43.74 -36.90 -0.99
CA TYR A 8 43.32 -38.00 -1.92
C TYR A 8 41.80 -38.17 -2.06
N GLY A 9 41.22 -38.20 -3.25
CA GLY A 9 41.73 -38.18 -4.61
C GLY A 9 40.56 -38.32 -5.61
N ALA A 10 40.81 -37.88 -6.82
CA ALA A 10 39.90 -37.85 -7.94
C ALA A 10 39.72 -39.25 -8.61
N SER A 11 38.54 -39.43 -9.25
CA SER A 11 38.50 -40.22 -10.47
C SER A 11 37.36 -39.78 -11.41
N ARG A 12 37.76 -39.53 -12.64
CA ARG A 12 36.93 -39.29 -13.82
C ARG A 12 36.38 -40.62 -14.37
N SER A 13 35.24 -40.60 -15.03
CA SER A 13 35.08 -41.32 -16.29
C SER A 13 33.89 -40.80 -17.11
N ASP A 14 34.18 -40.64 -18.37
CA ASP A 14 33.47 -40.22 -19.55
C ASP A 14 32.33 -41.15 -20.00
N GLY A 15 31.56 -40.60 -20.97
CA GLY A 15 30.74 -41.30 -21.99
C GLY A 15 29.31 -40.77 -22.03
N GLY A 16 28.77 -40.08 -23.00
CA GLY A 16 28.95 -40.15 -24.44
C GLY A 16 27.64 -40.59 -25.11
N GLY A 17 27.08 -39.75 -26.04
CA GLY A 17 26.03 -40.21 -27.00
C GLY A 17 24.75 -39.37 -26.95
N SER A 18 24.54 -38.38 -27.75
CA SER A 18 24.06 -38.27 -29.14
C SER A 18 22.69 -38.91 -29.43
N ALA A 19 21.70 -38.09 -29.78
CA ALA A 19 20.98 -38.05 -31.07
C ALA A 19 19.59 -37.43 -30.94
N THR A 20 19.41 -36.30 -31.58
CA THR A 20 18.38 -35.90 -32.58
C THR A 20 17.03 -36.61 -32.61
N ALA A 21 15.95 -35.84 -32.59
CA ALA A 21 15.03 -35.74 -33.73
C ALA A 21 13.88 -34.73 -33.46
N THR A 22 13.71 -33.88 -34.41
CA THR A 22 12.65 -33.01 -34.86
C THR A 22 11.24 -33.64 -34.85
N SER A 23 10.21 -32.89 -34.51
CA SER A 23 9.05 -32.71 -35.38
C SER A 23 8.16 -31.55 -34.98
N SER A 24 7.94 -30.70 -35.95
CA SER A 24 6.98 -29.62 -36.06
C SER A 24 5.55 -30.14 -36.13
N ALA A 25 4.62 -29.46 -35.45
CA ALA A 25 3.22 -29.44 -35.86
C ALA A 25 2.59 -28.11 -35.54
N SER A 26 2.37 -27.33 -36.57
CA SER A 26 1.51 -26.17 -36.65
C SER A 26 0.05 -26.60 -36.61
N ALA A 27 -0.77 -25.93 -35.78
CA ALA A 27 -2.21 -25.91 -35.95
C ALA A 27 -2.73 -24.50 -35.71
N SER A 28 -3.09 -23.89 -36.82
CA SER A 28 -3.90 -22.67 -36.89
C SER A 28 -5.35 -22.98 -36.52
N ALA A 29 -5.96 -22.17 -35.72
CA ALA A 29 -7.42 -22.05 -35.61
C ALA A 29 -7.83 -20.61 -35.34
N SER A 30 -8.61 -20.16 -36.23
CA SER A 30 -9.25 -18.91 -36.58
C SER A 30 -10.01 -18.19 -35.44
N ALA A 31 -9.99 -16.87 -35.61
CA ALA A 31 -10.81 -15.88 -34.91
C ALA A 31 -12.31 -16.08 -35.14
N SER A 32 -13.11 -15.80 -34.11
CA SER A 32 -14.45 -15.28 -34.29
C SER A 32 -14.68 -14.10 -33.32
N GLN A 33 -14.86 -12.94 -33.91
CA GLN A 33 -15.32 -11.71 -33.30
C GLN A 33 -16.78 -11.86 -32.83
N GLY A 34 -17.05 -11.43 -31.63
CA GLY A 34 -18.41 -11.25 -31.11
C GLY A 34 -18.46 -9.96 -30.31
N THR A 35 -18.73 -8.85 -31.00
CA THR A 35 -19.11 -7.56 -30.41
C THR A 35 -20.51 -7.65 -29.82
N SER A 36 -20.67 -7.39 -28.53
CA SER A 36 -21.94 -6.92 -27.97
C SER A 36 -21.68 -5.77 -27.01
N THR A 37 -21.92 -4.56 -27.49
CA THR A 37 -22.09 -3.33 -26.73
C THR A 37 -23.38 -3.41 -25.94
N GLY A 38 -23.26 -3.42 -24.61
CA GLY A 38 -24.37 -3.23 -23.68
C GLY A 38 -24.02 -2.09 -22.73
N THR A 39 -24.44 -0.88 -23.08
CA THR A 39 -24.37 0.31 -22.22
C THR A 39 -25.47 0.22 -21.19
N GLY A 40 -25.12 -0.10 -19.95
CA GLY A 40 -25.99 0.01 -18.78
C GLY A 40 -25.37 0.99 -17.79
N THR A 41 -25.85 2.22 -17.79
CA THR A 41 -25.49 3.25 -16.80
C THR A 41 -26.12 2.87 -15.47
N ILE A 42 -25.27 2.53 -14.49
CA ILE A 42 -25.67 2.47 -13.08
C ILE A 42 -24.75 3.44 -12.33
N ALA A 43 -25.37 4.42 -11.67
CA ALA A 43 -24.73 5.46 -10.91
C ALA A 43 -23.88 4.89 -9.75
N GLY A 44 -22.66 5.37 -9.57
CA GLY A 44 -21.96 5.35 -8.30
C GLY A 44 -21.18 4.10 -7.92
N THR A 45 -20.62 3.33 -8.88
CA THR A 45 -19.69 2.23 -8.55
C THR A 45 -18.33 2.56 -9.14
N ALA A 46 -17.33 2.72 -8.27
CA ALA A 46 -15.93 2.85 -8.68
C ALA A 46 -15.57 1.66 -9.58
N THR A 47 -15.15 1.94 -10.81
CA THR A 47 -14.75 0.92 -11.78
C THR A 47 -13.49 0.23 -11.26
N ILE A 48 -13.63 -1.01 -10.79
CA ILE A 48 -12.49 -1.88 -10.43
C ILE A 48 -11.79 -2.23 -11.74
N THR A 49 -10.69 -1.55 -12.02
CA THR A 49 -9.81 -1.92 -13.14
C THR A 49 -9.12 -3.22 -12.77
N SER A 50 -9.47 -4.32 -13.46
CA SER A 50 -8.85 -5.63 -13.27
C SER A 50 -7.40 -5.61 -13.79
N HIS A 51 -6.44 -5.36 -12.92
CA HIS A 51 -5.03 -5.54 -13.21
C HIS A 51 -4.64 -7.00 -12.99
N GLY A 52 -4.11 -7.65 -14.00
CA GLY A 52 -3.38 -8.92 -14.06
C GLY A 52 -3.83 -10.09 -13.14
N ARG A 53 -3.99 -11.27 -13.70
CA ARG A 53 -4.47 -12.51 -13.05
C ARG A 53 -3.42 -13.12 -12.10
N GLY A 54 -3.25 -12.59 -10.89
CA GLY A 54 -2.65 -13.29 -9.75
C GLY A 54 -3.75 -13.92 -8.89
N ALA A 55 -3.44 -15.02 -8.18
CA ALA A 55 -4.39 -15.60 -7.22
C ALA A 55 -4.70 -14.60 -6.10
N SER A 56 -5.99 -14.42 -5.78
CA SER A 56 -6.43 -13.55 -4.69
C SER A 56 -6.00 -14.11 -3.33
N VAL A 57 -5.34 -13.27 -2.55
CA VAL A 57 -4.94 -13.57 -1.16
C VAL A 57 -6.02 -13.12 -0.19
N VAL A 58 -6.60 -11.95 -0.43
CA VAL A 58 -7.67 -11.38 0.39
C VAL A 58 -8.78 -10.91 -0.52
N SER A 59 -10.04 -11.20 -0.19
CA SER A 59 -11.21 -10.58 -0.82
C SER A 59 -12.20 -10.09 0.22
N PHE A 60 -12.67 -8.87 0.03
CA PHE A 60 -13.83 -8.27 0.71
C PHE A 60 -14.95 -8.14 -0.31
N GLU A 61 -16.10 -8.69 0.00
CA GLU A 61 -17.28 -8.69 -0.85
C GLU A 61 -18.41 -7.94 -0.13
N ASN A 62 -18.63 -6.66 -0.47
CA ASN A 62 -19.66 -5.79 0.09
C ASN A 62 -19.71 -5.80 1.64
N VAL A 63 -18.53 -5.66 2.26
CA VAL A 63 -18.36 -5.80 3.70
C VAL A 63 -18.78 -4.53 4.43
N SER A 64 -19.63 -4.69 5.44
CA SER A 64 -20.05 -3.59 6.31
C SER A 64 -19.83 -3.94 7.79
N LYS A 65 -19.48 -2.91 8.59
CA LYS A 65 -19.36 -3.00 10.04
C LYS A 65 -20.01 -1.80 10.72
N HIS A 66 -21.02 -2.08 11.52
CA HIS A 66 -21.75 -1.06 12.26
C HIS A 66 -21.52 -1.21 13.77
N TYR A 67 -21.41 -0.08 14.47
CA TYR A 67 -21.38 0.03 15.93
C TYR A 67 -22.54 0.95 16.35
N GLY A 68 -23.70 0.37 16.64
CA GLY A 68 -24.92 1.15 16.83
C GLY A 68 -25.26 1.96 15.57
N ARG A 69 -25.27 3.29 15.67
CA ARG A 69 -25.52 4.18 14.52
C ARG A 69 -24.27 4.47 13.68
N LEU A 70 -23.09 4.17 14.17
CA LEU A 70 -21.84 4.43 13.45
C LEU A 70 -21.60 3.34 12.41
N ARG A 71 -21.52 3.70 11.14
CA ARG A 71 -21.09 2.84 10.04
C ARG A 71 -19.58 2.98 9.89
N ALA A 72 -18.81 2.14 10.60
CA ALA A 72 -17.34 2.20 10.55
C ALA A 72 -16.78 1.67 9.22
N VAL A 73 -17.46 0.70 8.61
CA VAL A 73 -17.20 0.20 7.24
C VAL A 73 -18.56 0.03 6.56
N ASP A 74 -18.68 0.49 5.31
CA ASP A 74 -19.95 0.59 4.60
C ASP A 74 -19.79 0.10 3.15
N GLY A 75 -20.13 -1.17 2.89
CA GLY A 75 -20.11 -1.78 1.57
C GLY A 75 -18.73 -1.93 0.95
N LEU A 76 -17.67 -2.08 1.77
CA LEU A 76 -16.29 -2.17 1.30
C LEU A 76 -16.06 -3.44 0.47
N SER A 77 -15.64 -3.25 -0.79
CA SER A 77 -15.20 -4.33 -1.67
C SER A 77 -13.79 -4.05 -2.15
N LEU A 78 -12.87 -5.00 -1.92
CA LEU A 78 -11.47 -4.91 -2.35
C LEU A 78 -10.88 -6.30 -2.50
N GLU A 79 -9.77 -6.39 -3.20
CA GLU A 79 -9.04 -7.62 -3.41
C GLU A 79 -7.53 -7.35 -3.32
N LEU A 80 -6.78 -8.24 -2.63
CA LEU A 80 -5.32 -8.24 -2.61
C LEU A 80 -4.81 -9.47 -3.36
N ARG A 81 -3.73 -9.28 -4.13
CA ARG A 81 -3.07 -10.33 -4.89
C ARG A 81 -1.80 -10.81 -4.21
N HIS A 82 -1.37 -12.01 -4.57
CA HIS A 82 -0.14 -12.58 -4.03
C HIS A 82 1.09 -11.75 -4.42
N GLY A 83 1.95 -11.47 -3.44
CA GLY A 83 3.23 -10.80 -3.64
C GLY A 83 3.15 -9.29 -3.86
N GLU A 84 1.96 -8.66 -3.72
CA GLU A 84 1.85 -7.19 -3.81
C GLU A 84 2.00 -6.50 -2.45
N THR A 85 2.48 -5.28 -2.48
CA THR A 85 2.47 -4.35 -1.34
C THR A 85 1.33 -3.36 -1.51
N VAL A 86 0.33 -3.44 -0.63
CA VAL A 86 -0.87 -2.60 -0.69
C VAL A 86 -0.93 -1.65 0.51
N ALA A 87 -1.07 -0.36 0.24
CA ALA A 87 -1.36 0.65 1.26
C ALA A 87 -2.86 0.88 1.38
N LEU A 88 -3.40 0.79 2.59
CA LEU A 88 -4.74 1.21 2.95
C LEU A 88 -4.67 2.63 3.52
N LEU A 89 -4.97 3.62 2.71
CA LEU A 89 -4.81 5.03 3.00
C LEU A 89 -6.14 5.69 3.35
N GLY A 90 -6.16 6.53 4.37
CA GLY A 90 -7.37 7.27 4.78
C GLY A 90 -7.17 8.06 6.05
N PRO A 91 -8.03 9.06 6.33
CA PRO A 91 -7.95 9.83 7.56
C PRO A 91 -8.27 8.98 8.79
N ASN A 92 -8.07 9.56 9.97
CA ASN A 92 -8.51 8.93 11.22
C ASN A 92 -10.04 8.76 11.21
N GLY A 93 -10.51 7.57 11.60
CA GLY A 93 -11.93 7.24 11.54
C GLY A 93 -12.44 6.76 10.18
N ALA A 94 -11.59 6.68 9.14
CA ALA A 94 -11.98 6.19 7.81
C ALA A 94 -12.39 4.70 7.76
N GLY A 95 -12.13 3.93 8.82
CA GLY A 95 -12.44 2.50 8.89
C GLY A 95 -11.25 1.57 8.68
N LYS A 96 -10.00 2.09 8.57
CA LYS A 96 -8.77 1.31 8.34
C LYS A 96 -8.61 0.18 9.37
N SER A 97 -8.41 0.51 10.65
CA SER A 97 -8.19 -0.49 11.72
C SER A 97 -9.39 -1.44 11.87
N THR A 98 -10.63 -0.94 11.68
CA THR A 98 -11.82 -1.81 11.69
C THR A 98 -11.79 -2.85 10.56
N SER A 99 -11.32 -2.46 9.36
CA SER A 99 -11.17 -3.38 8.23
C SER A 99 -10.07 -4.41 8.50
N LEU A 100 -8.94 -3.98 9.08
CA LEU A 100 -7.86 -4.88 9.50
C LEU A 100 -8.31 -5.83 10.62
N ASP A 101 -9.05 -5.35 11.63
CA ASP A 101 -9.62 -6.19 12.69
C ASP A 101 -10.51 -7.30 12.14
N MET A 102 -11.34 -7.00 11.12
CA MET A 102 -12.19 -8.00 10.47
C MET A 102 -11.36 -9.00 9.65
N LEU A 103 -10.34 -8.52 8.93
CA LEU A 103 -9.40 -9.36 8.19
C LEU A 103 -8.65 -10.35 9.10
N LEU A 104 -8.30 -9.91 10.30
CA LEU A 104 -7.61 -10.70 11.33
C LEU A 104 -8.56 -11.55 12.19
N ALA A 105 -9.84 -11.61 11.85
CA ALA A 105 -10.88 -12.32 12.60
C ALA A 105 -11.06 -11.84 14.06
N LEU A 106 -10.54 -10.67 14.41
CA LEU A 106 -10.74 -10.05 15.73
C LEU A 106 -12.17 -9.50 15.87
N ARG A 107 -12.79 -9.17 14.76
CA ARG A 107 -14.17 -8.70 14.67
C ARG A 107 -14.90 -9.37 13.51
N LYS A 108 -16.18 -9.66 13.70
CA LYS A 108 -17.04 -10.15 12.60
C LYS A 108 -17.65 -8.98 11.85
N PRO A 109 -17.77 -9.04 10.52
CA PRO A 109 -18.56 -8.07 9.76
C PRO A 109 -20.04 -8.12 10.18
N THR A 110 -20.76 -7.00 10.01
CA THR A 110 -22.22 -6.94 10.19
C THR A 110 -22.92 -7.56 8.97
N SER A 111 -22.36 -7.32 7.77
CA SER A 111 -22.82 -7.92 6.51
C SER A 111 -21.64 -8.04 5.53
N GLY A 112 -21.85 -8.76 4.44
CA GLY A 112 -20.84 -9.07 3.46
C GLY A 112 -19.97 -10.25 3.85
N ARG A 113 -18.89 -10.48 3.11
CA ARG A 113 -18.00 -11.63 3.29
C ARG A 113 -16.55 -11.24 3.11
N ILE A 114 -15.68 -11.82 3.96
CA ILE A 114 -14.23 -11.73 3.83
C ILE A 114 -13.68 -13.13 3.61
N ARG A 115 -12.75 -13.27 2.67
CA ARG A 115 -11.98 -14.48 2.46
C ARG A 115 -10.49 -14.17 2.49
N VAL A 116 -9.70 -15.06 3.06
CA VAL A 116 -8.25 -15.00 3.08
C VAL A 116 -7.72 -16.33 2.59
N PHE A 117 -6.97 -16.31 1.49
CA PHE A 117 -6.52 -17.50 0.76
C PHE A 117 -7.71 -18.41 0.36
N GLY A 118 -8.87 -17.82 0.03
CA GLY A 118 -10.09 -18.53 -0.31
C GLY A 118 -10.89 -19.09 0.89
N ASP A 119 -10.36 -19.00 2.11
CA ASP A 119 -10.96 -19.50 3.33
C ASP A 119 -11.51 -18.38 4.24
N ASP A 120 -12.14 -18.78 5.35
CA ASP A 120 -12.54 -17.88 6.43
C ASP A 120 -11.31 -17.27 7.11
N PRO A 121 -11.30 -15.97 7.45
CA PRO A 121 -10.17 -15.30 8.10
C PRO A 121 -9.66 -16.01 9.35
N TYR A 122 -10.55 -16.55 10.20
CA TYR A 122 -10.17 -17.27 11.41
C TYR A 122 -9.31 -18.50 11.10
N ARG A 123 -9.60 -19.23 10.02
CA ARG A 123 -8.80 -20.40 9.61
C ARG A 123 -7.42 -19.98 9.14
N ALA A 124 -7.31 -18.89 8.38
CA ALA A 124 -6.05 -18.35 7.92
C ALA A 124 -5.16 -17.89 9.09
N VAL A 125 -5.74 -17.20 10.08
CA VAL A 125 -5.04 -16.82 11.33
C VAL A 125 -4.60 -18.06 12.10
N LYS A 126 -5.50 -19.01 12.37
CA LYS A 126 -5.21 -20.23 13.12
C LYS A 126 -4.12 -21.10 12.48
N SER A 127 -4.03 -21.12 11.17
CA SER A 127 -2.99 -21.86 10.44
C SER A 127 -1.64 -21.13 10.36
N GLY A 128 -1.51 -19.94 10.96
CA GLY A 128 -0.28 -19.14 10.94
C GLY A 128 0.09 -18.61 9.55
N ARG A 129 -0.89 -18.41 8.67
CA ARG A 129 -0.65 -17.83 7.33
C ARG A 129 -0.62 -16.32 7.34
N ILE A 130 -1.08 -15.69 8.44
CA ILE A 130 -1.11 -14.23 8.62
C ILE A 130 -0.19 -13.85 9.77
N GLY A 131 0.73 -12.91 9.53
CA GLY A 131 1.46 -12.17 10.54
C GLY A 131 0.83 -10.79 10.69
N ALA A 132 0.69 -10.29 11.92
CA ALA A 132 0.03 -9.03 12.15
C ALA A 132 0.75 -8.15 13.16
N MET A 133 0.80 -6.84 12.87
CA MET A 133 1.23 -5.79 13.78
C MET A 133 0.10 -4.79 13.93
N LEU A 134 -0.53 -4.74 15.11
CA LEU A 134 -1.64 -3.85 15.40
C LEU A 134 -1.16 -2.54 16.03
N GLN A 135 -1.92 -1.46 15.82
CA GLN A 135 -1.64 -0.15 16.39
C GLN A 135 -1.65 -0.18 17.92
N SER A 136 -2.61 -0.90 18.52
CA SER A 136 -2.77 -1.04 19.97
C SER A 136 -2.34 -2.42 20.43
N GLY A 137 -1.72 -2.48 21.61
CA GLY A 137 -1.28 -3.70 22.26
C GLY A 137 0.00 -3.44 23.04
N GLY A 138 -0.01 -3.70 24.35
CA GLY A 138 1.18 -3.68 25.18
C GLY A 138 2.05 -4.89 24.85
N LEU A 139 3.38 -4.72 24.89
CA LEU A 139 4.29 -5.84 24.96
C LEU A 139 4.34 -6.34 26.41
N MET A 140 4.64 -7.61 26.59
CA MET A 140 4.80 -8.20 27.93
C MET A 140 5.94 -7.51 28.67
N PRO A 141 5.68 -6.86 29.82
CA PRO A 141 6.75 -6.23 30.60
C PRO A 141 7.64 -7.30 31.27
N GLU A 142 8.77 -6.86 31.79
CA GLU A 142 9.68 -7.67 32.62
C GLU A 142 10.41 -8.85 31.95
N VAL A 143 10.18 -9.08 30.66
CA VAL A 143 10.92 -10.03 29.85
C VAL A 143 11.90 -9.31 28.93
N THR A 144 12.93 -9.99 28.46
CA THR A 144 13.81 -9.51 27.40
C THR A 144 13.13 -9.59 26.04
N VAL A 145 13.62 -8.84 25.06
CA VAL A 145 13.14 -8.92 23.68
C VAL A 145 13.29 -10.33 23.13
N ARG A 146 14.41 -10.99 23.41
CA ARG A 146 14.68 -12.38 23.01
C ARG A 146 13.63 -13.32 23.57
N GLU A 147 13.42 -13.33 24.90
CA GLU A 147 12.44 -14.18 25.56
C GLU A 147 11.02 -13.97 25.01
N LEU A 148 10.65 -12.72 24.74
CA LEU A 148 9.35 -12.42 24.14
C LEU A 148 9.22 -12.99 22.71
N VAL A 149 10.25 -12.81 21.87
CA VAL A 149 10.26 -13.38 20.51
C VAL A 149 10.25 -14.90 20.55
N GLU A 150 11.01 -15.52 21.43
CA GLU A 150 11.03 -16.99 21.65
C GLU A 150 9.65 -17.50 22.05
N LEU A 151 9.03 -16.87 23.05
CA LEU A 151 7.70 -17.23 23.51
C LEU A 151 6.67 -17.21 22.37
N ILE A 152 6.58 -16.08 21.65
CA ILE A 152 5.58 -15.95 20.59
C ILE A 152 5.90 -16.88 19.41
N THR A 153 7.17 -17.05 19.07
CA THR A 153 7.61 -18.00 18.04
C THR A 153 7.23 -19.44 18.39
N SER A 154 7.37 -19.83 19.66
CA SER A 154 7.00 -21.18 20.13
C SER A 154 5.50 -21.48 20.03
N LEU A 155 4.67 -20.44 20.10
CA LEU A 155 3.21 -20.54 19.95
C LEU A 155 2.77 -20.54 18.48
N HIS A 156 3.67 -20.17 17.55
CA HIS A 156 3.32 -20.05 16.16
C HIS A 156 3.27 -21.42 15.46
N PRO A 157 2.21 -21.77 14.70
CA PRO A 157 2.09 -23.08 14.04
C PRO A 157 3.20 -23.35 12.99
N ARG A 158 3.78 -22.30 12.45
CA ARG A 158 4.82 -22.33 11.41
C ARG A 158 5.97 -21.37 11.78
N PRO A 159 6.79 -21.74 12.79
CA PRO A 159 7.80 -20.84 13.33
C PRO A 159 8.93 -20.54 12.34
N GLU A 160 9.48 -19.33 12.41
CA GLU A 160 10.76 -18.94 11.81
C GLU A 160 11.89 -19.14 12.83
N PRO A 161 13.13 -19.33 12.38
CA PRO A 161 14.29 -19.31 13.29
C PRO A 161 14.41 -17.95 14.01
N ILE A 162 14.59 -17.99 15.33
CA ILE A 162 14.61 -16.79 16.18
C ILE A 162 15.68 -15.80 15.72
N GLU A 163 16.92 -16.27 15.49
CA GLU A 163 18.02 -15.42 15.05
C GLU A 163 17.75 -14.77 13.69
N LEU A 164 17.02 -15.42 12.81
CA LEU A 164 16.59 -14.85 11.55
C LEU A 164 15.58 -13.74 11.76
N THR A 165 14.59 -13.96 12.62
CA THR A 165 13.57 -12.96 13.01
C THR A 165 14.22 -11.72 13.62
N LEU A 166 15.15 -11.91 14.59
CA LEU A 166 15.86 -10.82 15.25
C LEU A 166 16.68 -9.98 14.24
N ARG A 167 17.36 -10.63 13.30
CA ARG A 167 18.11 -9.93 12.26
C ARG A 167 17.20 -9.17 11.30
N ARG A 168 16.15 -9.81 10.76
CA ARG A 168 15.22 -9.19 9.81
C ARG A 168 14.49 -7.99 10.40
N ALA A 169 14.12 -8.07 11.69
CA ALA A 169 13.52 -6.94 12.38
C ALA A 169 14.53 -5.87 12.83
N GLY A 170 15.82 -6.11 12.67
CA GLY A 170 16.88 -5.18 13.08
C GLY A 170 16.94 -4.96 14.59
N ILE A 171 16.67 -6.01 15.39
CA ILE A 171 16.58 -5.94 16.85
C ILE A 171 17.65 -6.80 17.58
N ALA A 172 18.53 -7.46 16.82
CA ALA A 172 19.55 -8.35 17.40
C ALA A 172 20.46 -7.65 18.42
N GLN A 173 20.81 -6.36 18.17
CA GLN A 173 21.71 -5.58 19.03
C GLN A 173 21.12 -5.22 20.40
N PHE A 174 19.80 -5.33 20.59
CA PHE A 174 19.13 -5.09 21.87
C PHE A 174 18.22 -6.24 22.28
N ALA A 175 18.46 -7.44 21.74
CA ALA A 175 17.66 -8.64 22.04
C ALA A 175 17.64 -9.00 23.54
N ASP A 176 18.72 -8.70 24.26
CA ASP A 176 18.84 -8.99 25.69
C ASP A 176 18.37 -7.83 26.59
N GLN A 177 17.89 -6.72 26.00
CA GLN A 177 17.26 -5.64 26.76
C GLN A 177 15.84 -6.01 27.17
N ARG A 178 15.42 -5.51 28.33
CA ARG A 178 14.03 -5.65 28.81
C ARG A 178 13.10 -4.79 27.95
N VAL A 179 11.92 -5.34 27.66
CA VAL A 179 10.91 -4.71 26.84
C VAL A 179 10.44 -3.36 27.41
N ASP A 180 10.34 -3.24 28.72
CA ASP A 180 9.93 -2.01 29.42
C ASP A 180 10.96 -0.85 29.36
N ARG A 181 12.18 -1.12 28.85
CA ARG A 181 13.25 -0.12 28.68
C ARG A 181 13.47 0.33 27.24
N LEU A 182 12.62 -0.13 26.32
CA LEU A 182 12.74 0.19 24.90
C LEU A 182 12.26 1.60 24.59
N SER A 183 12.90 2.24 23.61
CA SER A 183 12.36 3.45 22.97
C SER A 183 11.11 3.13 22.15
N GLY A 184 10.32 4.15 21.78
CA GLY A 184 9.14 3.97 20.92
C GLY A 184 9.47 3.27 19.60
N GLY A 185 10.54 3.66 18.91
CA GLY A 185 10.99 3.03 17.68
C GLY A 185 11.49 1.59 17.88
N GLN A 186 12.19 1.31 18.98
CA GLN A 186 12.58 -0.06 19.34
C GLN A 186 11.37 -0.94 19.62
N THR A 187 10.37 -0.40 20.35
CA THR A 187 9.10 -1.09 20.62
C THR A 187 8.39 -1.47 19.32
N GLN A 188 8.34 -0.56 18.34
CA GLN A 188 7.73 -0.84 17.04
C GLN A 188 8.48 -1.95 16.27
N ARG A 189 9.82 -1.94 16.30
CA ARG A 189 10.63 -3.01 15.69
C ARG A 189 10.39 -4.37 16.37
N VAL A 190 10.21 -4.40 17.69
CA VAL A 190 9.86 -5.64 18.40
C VAL A 190 8.46 -6.12 17.98
N ARG A 191 7.46 -5.24 17.92
CA ARG A 191 6.12 -5.59 17.39
C ARG A 191 6.20 -6.17 15.97
N PHE A 192 7.04 -5.56 15.14
CA PHE A 192 7.30 -6.07 13.81
C PHE A 192 7.94 -7.46 13.83
N ALA A 193 8.94 -7.70 14.70
CA ALA A 193 9.53 -9.02 14.88
C ALA A 193 8.47 -10.08 15.21
N LEU A 194 7.52 -9.74 16.09
CA LEU A 194 6.41 -10.63 16.43
C LEU A 194 5.48 -10.92 15.24
N ALA A 195 5.30 -9.95 14.32
CA ALA A 195 4.51 -10.15 13.12
C ALA A 195 5.19 -11.08 12.09
N ILE A 196 6.53 -11.11 12.06
CA ILE A 196 7.31 -11.94 11.13
C ILE A 196 7.94 -13.18 11.73
N CYS A 197 7.67 -13.49 13.02
CA CYS A 197 8.25 -14.65 13.71
C CYS A 197 7.73 -16.00 13.21
N GLY A 198 6.76 -16.00 12.31
CA GLY A 198 6.24 -17.16 11.62
C GLY A 198 6.38 -17.07 10.09
N LYS A 199 6.25 -18.23 9.44
CA LYS A 199 6.21 -18.35 7.96
C LYS A 199 4.85 -17.91 7.41
N SER A 200 4.46 -16.66 7.72
CA SER A 200 3.23 -16.07 7.21
C SER A 200 3.36 -15.73 5.72
N GLU A 201 2.29 -15.85 4.98
CA GLU A 201 2.18 -15.53 3.56
C GLU A 201 1.61 -14.12 3.33
N LEU A 202 0.83 -13.64 4.31
CA LEU A 202 0.29 -12.29 4.39
C LEU A 202 0.81 -11.60 5.66
N ILE A 203 1.36 -10.40 5.51
CA ILE A 203 1.74 -9.52 6.63
C ILE A 203 0.79 -8.34 6.65
N VAL A 204 0.14 -8.09 7.79
CA VAL A 204 -0.81 -6.99 8.00
C VAL A 204 -0.26 -6.04 9.05
N LEU A 205 -0.11 -4.77 8.70
CA LEU A 205 0.49 -3.76 9.57
C LEU A 205 -0.45 -2.58 9.75
N ASP A 206 -0.74 -2.18 10.98
CA ASP A 206 -1.54 -0.99 11.30
C ASP A 206 -0.63 0.09 11.87
N GLU A 207 -0.44 1.20 11.13
CA GLU A 207 0.43 2.35 11.47
C GLU A 207 1.86 1.91 11.89
N PRO A 208 2.58 1.14 11.05
CA PRO A 208 3.77 0.41 11.49
C PRO A 208 4.94 1.31 11.90
N THR A 209 5.04 2.51 11.35
CA THR A 209 6.18 3.42 11.57
C THR A 209 5.87 4.57 12.52
N ALA A 210 4.71 4.53 13.18
CA ALA A 210 4.38 5.50 14.22
C ALA A 210 5.50 5.54 15.28
N ALA A 211 5.89 6.75 15.70
CA ALA A 211 6.99 7.00 16.65
C ALA A 211 8.41 6.56 16.19
N MET A 212 8.62 6.28 14.90
CA MET A 212 9.95 6.06 14.33
C MET A 212 10.53 7.36 13.79
N ASP A 213 11.83 7.58 14.00
CA ASP A 213 12.59 8.61 13.30
C ASP A 213 12.81 8.23 11.82
N VAL A 214 13.32 9.17 11.02
CA VAL A 214 13.50 8.99 9.57
C VAL A 214 14.41 7.80 9.22
N GLU A 215 15.51 7.63 9.95
CA GLU A 215 16.47 6.55 9.70
C GLU A 215 15.87 5.18 10.04
N THR A 216 15.25 5.09 11.23
CA THR A 216 14.56 3.87 11.69
C THR A 216 13.44 3.47 10.73
N ARG A 217 12.66 4.44 10.23
CA ARG A 217 11.60 4.20 9.24
C ARG A 217 12.16 3.66 7.93
N ARG A 218 13.26 4.22 7.44
CA ARG A 218 13.93 3.74 6.22
C ARG A 218 14.41 2.29 6.37
N LEU A 219 15.02 1.95 7.51
CA LEU A 219 15.46 0.58 7.80
C LEU A 219 14.28 -0.39 7.89
N PHE A 220 13.18 0.02 8.49
CA PHE A 220 11.93 -0.76 8.56
C PHE A 220 11.41 -1.09 7.15
N TRP A 221 11.27 -0.09 6.28
CA TRP A 221 10.76 -0.32 4.92
C TRP A 221 11.73 -1.15 4.06
N ASN A 222 13.03 -1.07 4.29
CA ASN A 222 13.99 -1.98 3.66
C ASN A 222 13.75 -3.44 4.07
N SER A 223 13.55 -3.70 5.38
CA SER A 223 13.19 -5.04 5.86
C SER A 223 11.88 -5.54 5.26
N MET A 224 10.89 -4.65 5.07
CA MET A 224 9.62 -5.00 4.40
C MET A 224 9.82 -5.41 2.94
N LYS A 225 10.66 -4.69 2.21
CA LYS A 225 11.00 -5.04 0.82
C LYS A 225 11.63 -6.42 0.71
N GLU A 226 12.46 -6.81 1.69
CA GLU A 226 13.04 -8.17 1.75
C GLU A 226 11.96 -9.24 1.97
N GLU A 227 10.96 -8.97 2.83
CA GLU A 227 9.84 -9.89 3.06
C GLU A 227 8.98 -10.08 1.80
N VAL A 228 8.70 -9.00 1.06
CA VAL A 228 7.95 -9.05 -0.20
C VAL A 228 8.77 -9.75 -1.28
N ALA A 229 10.08 -9.47 -1.39
CA ALA A 229 10.98 -10.17 -2.30
C ALA A 229 11.06 -11.68 -2.02
N ALA A 230 10.84 -12.10 -0.77
CA ALA A 230 10.69 -13.49 -0.37
C ALA A 230 9.31 -14.11 -0.73
N GLY A 231 8.44 -13.36 -1.43
CA GLY A 231 7.13 -13.80 -1.91
C GLY A 231 5.97 -13.58 -0.94
N ARG A 232 6.15 -12.79 0.12
CA ARG A 232 5.05 -12.44 1.04
C ARG A 232 4.21 -11.30 0.46
N THR A 233 2.92 -11.30 0.77
CA THR A 233 2.01 -10.19 0.47
C THR A 233 1.98 -9.25 1.66
N LEU A 234 2.00 -7.94 1.42
CA LEU A 234 1.99 -6.92 2.46
C LEU A 234 0.75 -6.02 2.34
N LEU A 235 -0.01 -5.92 3.42
CA LEU A 235 -1.05 -4.90 3.58
C LEU A 235 -0.69 -4.01 4.77
N PHE A 236 -0.56 -2.71 4.54
CA PHE A 236 -0.35 -1.79 5.64
C PHE A 236 -1.35 -0.63 5.62
N ALA A 237 -1.86 -0.27 6.78
CA ALA A 237 -2.67 0.92 6.96
C ALA A 237 -1.78 2.06 7.45
N THR A 238 -1.93 3.24 6.84
CA THR A 238 -1.22 4.44 7.26
C THR A 238 -2.02 5.70 6.95
N HIS A 239 -1.71 6.77 7.66
CA HIS A 239 -2.11 8.13 7.30
C HIS A 239 -0.92 8.94 6.74
N TYR A 240 0.28 8.36 6.72
CA TYR A 240 1.48 8.97 6.13
C TYR A 240 1.52 8.71 4.63
N LEU A 241 1.18 9.73 3.86
CA LEU A 241 1.10 9.68 2.39
C LEU A 241 2.44 9.33 1.73
N GLU A 242 3.54 9.84 2.28
CA GLU A 242 4.89 9.55 1.78
C GLU A 242 5.23 8.05 1.85
N GLU A 243 4.76 7.35 2.89
CA GLU A 243 4.98 5.90 3.02
C GLU A 243 4.23 5.12 1.96
N ALA A 244 2.97 5.48 1.74
CA ALA A 244 2.16 4.88 0.67
C ALA A 244 2.79 5.12 -0.71
N ASP A 245 3.31 6.33 -0.95
CA ASP A 245 3.95 6.70 -2.21
C ASP A 245 5.26 5.94 -2.50
N GLN A 246 6.07 5.70 -1.46
CA GLN A 246 7.40 5.11 -1.60
C GLN A 246 7.43 3.58 -1.46
N ALA A 247 6.49 3.02 -0.73
CA ALA A 247 6.52 1.60 -0.37
C ALA A 247 5.44 0.76 -1.06
N ALA A 248 4.32 1.34 -1.49
CA ALA A 248 3.21 0.58 -2.04
C ALA A 248 3.30 0.40 -3.55
N ASP A 249 2.98 -0.80 -4.03
CA ASP A 249 2.70 -1.07 -5.44
C ASP A 249 1.30 -0.57 -5.82
N ARG A 250 0.38 -0.58 -4.84
CA ARG A 250 -1.03 -0.20 -5.01
C ARG A 250 -1.57 0.46 -3.76
N ILE A 251 -2.40 1.47 -3.96
CA ILE A 251 -3.02 2.27 -2.90
C ILE A 251 -4.54 2.12 -2.97
N LEU A 252 -5.14 1.78 -1.84
CA LEU A 252 -6.57 1.77 -1.60
C LEU A 252 -6.91 2.99 -0.73
N VAL A 253 -7.58 3.98 -1.30
CA VAL A 253 -8.02 5.17 -0.56
C VAL A 253 -9.40 4.90 0.01
N ILE A 254 -9.51 4.96 1.35
CA ILE A 254 -10.79 4.81 2.03
C ILE A 254 -11.17 6.08 2.80
N ASN A 255 -12.46 6.39 2.81
CA ASN A 255 -13.05 7.43 3.63
C ASN A 255 -14.44 7.00 4.10
N ARG A 256 -14.79 7.31 5.36
CA ARG A 256 -16.11 6.99 5.94
C ARG A 256 -16.55 5.53 5.70
N GLY A 257 -15.59 4.60 5.75
CA GLY A 257 -15.83 3.17 5.56
C GLY A 257 -16.00 2.71 4.12
N ARG A 258 -15.84 3.58 3.11
CA ARG A 258 -16.00 3.28 1.68
C ARG A 258 -14.67 3.39 0.94
N LEU A 259 -14.52 2.57 -0.11
CA LEU A 259 -13.39 2.66 -1.03
C LEU A 259 -13.66 3.79 -2.04
N LEU A 260 -12.80 4.81 -2.04
CA LEU A 260 -12.90 5.95 -2.96
C LEU A 260 -12.02 5.79 -4.19
N ALA A 261 -10.84 5.21 -4.02
CA ALA A 261 -9.89 5.02 -5.11
C ALA A 261 -9.07 3.75 -4.90
N ASP A 262 -8.66 3.15 -6.00
CA ASP A 262 -7.87 1.94 -6.09
C ASP A 262 -6.98 2.06 -7.32
N GLY A 263 -5.66 1.94 -7.15
CA GLY A 263 -4.68 2.05 -8.23
C GLY A 263 -3.26 2.16 -7.75
N THR A 264 -2.32 2.20 -8.68
CA THR A 264 -0.91 2.48 -8.40
C THR A 264 -0.73 3.91 -7.85
N PRO A 265 0.37 4.22 -7.14
CA PRO A 265 0.66 5.59 -6.70
C PRO A 265 0.56 6.61 -7.85
N ALA A 266 1.01 6.25 -9.05
CA ALA A 266 0.94 7.12 -10.23
C ALA A 266 -0.51 7.37 -10.69
N GLU A 267 -1.35 6.33 -10.71
CA GLU A 267 -2.77 6.46 -11.07
C GLU A 267 -3.55 7.27 -10.04
N ILE A 268 -3.26 7.10 -8.75
CA ILE A 268 -3.88 7.92 -7.69
C ILE A 268 -3.48 9.38 -7.84
N LYS A 269 -2.19 9.68 -8.06
CA LYS A 269 -1.71 11.06 -8.32
C LYS A 269 -2.35 11.68 -9.56
N ALA A 270 -2.53 10.90 -10.62
CA ALA A 270 -3.17 11.37 -11.85
C ALA A 270 -4.64 11.80 -11.64
N ARG A 271 -5.34 11.25 -10.64
CA ARG A 271 -6.71 11.66 -10.29
C ARG A 271 -6.82 13.09 -9.76
N ALA A 272 -5.73 13.67 -9.29
CA ALA A 272 -5.70 15.10 -8.93
C ALA A 272 -5.98 16.02 -10.14
N GLY A 273 -5.90 15.47 -11.37
CA GLY A 273 -6.28 16.16 -12.61
C GLY A 273 -5.42 17.37 -12.96
N ALA A 274 -4.35 17.63 -12.21
CA ALA A 274 -3.48 18.77 -12.44
C ALA A 274 -2.01 18.41 -12.26
N LYS A 275 -1.12 19.16 -12.93
CA LYS A 275 0.32 19.13 -12.73
C LYS A 275 0.78 20.46 -12.13
N ARG A 276 1.90 20.44 -11.41
CA ARG A 276 2.55 21.66 -10.94
C ARG A 276 3.61 22.07 -11.95
N ILE A 277 3.55 23.32 -12.39
CA ILE A 277 4.57 23.99 -13.20
C ILE A 277 5.22 25.01 -12.28
N SER A 278 6.51 24.91 -12.04
CA SER A 278 7.31 25.86 -11.28
C SER A 278 8.35 26.48 -12.20
N PHE A 279 8.51 27.80 -12.16
CA PHE A 279 9.52 28.51 -12.94
C PHE A 279 9.84 29.86 -12.31
N ARG A 280 10.97 30.48 -12.76
CA ARG A 280 11.32 31.84 -12.42
C ARG A 280 10.97 32.80 -13.53
N LEU A 281 10.45 33.97 -13.16
CA LEU A 281 10.07 35.05 -14.09
C LEU A 281 10.41 36.40 -13.49
N ASP A 282 11.22 37.22 -14.20
CA ASP A 282 11.70 38.50 -13.66
C ASP A 282 10.59 39.59 -13.63
N ASN A 283 9.65 39.56 -14.56
CA ASN A 283 8.52 40.49 -14.62
C ASN A 283 7.23 39.69 -14.60
N ILE A 284 6.55 39.68 -13.46
CA ILE A 284 5.34 38.88 -13.24
C ILE A 284 4.12 39.75 -13.56
N ASP A 285 3.31 39.33 -14.53
CA ASP A 285 1.99 39.85 -14.83
C ASP A 285 0.94 38.91 -14.28
N GLU A 286 0.53 39.10 -13.02
CA GLU A 286 -0.46 38.25 -12.35
C GLU A 286 -1.80 38.19 -13.11
N PRO A 287 -2.37 39.29 -13.64
CA PRO A 287 -3.56 39.28 -14.51
C PRO A 287 -3.43 38.33 -15.69
N PHE A 288 -2.29 38.30 -16.36
CA PHE A 288 -2.01 37.40 -17.47
C PHE A 288 -1.97 35.93 -16.94
N LEU A 289 -1.25 35.68 -15.86
CA LEU A 289 -1.13 34.32 -15.28
C LEU A 289 -2.48 33.76 -14.84
N LEU A 290 -3.37 34.60 -14.31
CA LEU A 290 -4.74 34.20 -13.92
C LEU A 290 -5.62 33.86 -15.15
N GLY A 291 -5.28 34.31 -16.34
CA GLY A 291 -5.98 34.00 -17.61
C GLY A 291 -5.45 32.74 -18.32
N LEU A 292 -4.47 32.06 -17.80
CA LEU A 292 -3.87 30.90 -18.46
C LEU A 292 -4.83 29.71 -18.62
N PRO A 293 -4.74 28.98 -19.74
CA PRO A 293 -5.57 27.82 -19.97
C PRO A 293 -5.24 26.71 -18.94
N GLY A 294 -6.26 26.03 -18.45
CA GLY A 294 -6.11 24.94 -17.51
C GLY A 294 -5.70 25.33 -16.09
N LEU A 295 -5.62 26.62 -15.77
CA LEU A 295 -5.24 27.10 -14.45
C LEU A 295 -6.21 26.59 -13.37
N VAL A 296 -5.66 25.93 -12.36
CA VAL A 296 -6.39 25.47 -11.16
C VAL A 296 -6.01 26.31 -9.94
N ASN A 297 -4.71 26.59 -9.77
CA ASN A 297 -4.20 27.44 -8.69
C ASN A 297 -2.92 28.17 -9.13
N LEU A 298 -2.70 29.34 -8.58
CA LEU A 298 -1.53 30.18 -8.82
C LEU A 298 -0.94 30.64 -7.49
N GLU A 299 0.35 30.42 -7.31
CA GLU A 299 1.13 30.99 -6.22
C GLU A 299 2.32 31.75 -6.80
N VAL A 300 2.50 32.99 -6.38
CA VAL A 300 3.63 33.82 -6.74
C VAL A 300 4.41 34.20 -5.50
N ARG A 301 5.70 33.88 -5.47
CA ARG A 301 6.62 34.23 -4.38
C ARG A 301 7.89 34.87 -4.96
N HIS A 302 7.99 36.20 -4.89
CA HIS A 302 9.07 36.98 -5.48
C HIS A 302 9.16 36.74 -7.00
N ASP A 303 10.22 36.07 -7.45
CA ASP A 303 10.48 35.72 -8.84
C ASP A 303 10.06 34.27 -9.20
N ILE A 304 9.56 33.51 -8.22
CA ILE A 304 9.12 32.12 -8.40
C ILE A 304 7.61 32.10 -8.61
N VAL A 305 7.20 31.53 -9.74
CA VAL A 305 5.79 31.28 -10.08
C VAL A 305 5.52 29.78 -9.98
N GLN A 306 4.49 29.39 -9.25
CA GLN A 306 4.00 28.03 -9.17
C GLN A 306 2.55 27.98 -9.66
N ILE A 307 2.32 27.22 -10.70
CA ILE A 307 1.00 27.05 -11.33
C ILE A 307 0.58 25.58 -11.13
N GLN A 308 -0.62 25.37 -10.65
CA GLN A 308 -1.28 24.07 -10.81
C GLN A 308 -2.18 24.15 -12.03
N SER A 309 -1.96 23.27 -13.00
CA SER A 309 -2.69 23.27 -14.27
C SER A 309 -3.22 21.89 -14.61
N SER A 310 -4.47 21.84 -15.06
CA SER A 310 -5.09 20.64 -15.66
C SER A 310 -4.58 20.35 -17.08
N ASP A 311 -3.98 21.34 -17.73
CA ASP A 311 -3.33 21.26 -19.04
C ASP A 311 -1.95 21.92 -18.99
N SER A 312 -0.97 21.18 -18.43
CA SER A 312 0.38 21.72 -18.22
C SER A 312 1.08 22.15 -19.49
N ASP A 313 0.82 21.46 -20.59
CA ASP A 313 1.47 21.73 -21.87
C ASP A 313 0.85 22.96 -22.51
N GLY A 314 -0.48 23.06 -22.57
CA GLY A 314 -1.19 24.25 -23.04
C GLY A 314 -0.87 25.50 -22.21
N THR A 315 -0.80 25.37 -20.88
CA THR A 315 -0.38 26.46 -19.99
C THR A 315 1.03 26.95 -20.31
N LEU A 316 1.99 26.03 -20.48
CA LEU A 316 3.38 26.38 -20.77
C LEU A 316 3.52 27.03 -22.15
N TYR A 317 2.84 26.49 -23.19
CA TYR A 317 2.83 27.08 -24.50
C TYR A 317 2.23 28.48 -24.46
N ALA A 318 1.12 28.73 -23.79
CA ALA A 318 0.52 30.05 -23.66
C ALA A 318 1.48 31.09 -23.03
N ILE A 319 2.27 30.70 -22.05
CA ILE A 319 3.31 31.55 -21.44
C ILE A 319 4.40 31.89 -22.45
N LEU A 320 4.89 30.92 -23.22
CA LEU A 320 5.95 31.11 -24.20
C LEU A 320 5.47 31.94 -25.40
N ASP A 321 4.26 31.69 -25.90
CA ASP A 321 3.65 32.39 -27.03
C ASP A 321 3.36 33.87 -26.70
N ALA A 322 3.02 34.16 -25.44
CA ALA A 322 2.90 35.53 -24.94
C ALA A 322 4.24 36.28 -24.84
N GLY A 323 5.34 35.65 -25.20
CA GLY A 323 6.67 36.26 -25.21
C GLY A 323 7.44 36.19 -23.90
N TYR A 324 6.89 35.61 -22.86
CA TYR A 324 7.60 35.39 -21.61
C TYR A 324 8.75 34.39 -21.79
N ARG A 325 9.79 34.51 -20.97
CA ARG A 325 10.96 33.63 -21.00
C ARG A 325 11.22 33.07 -19.60
N PRO A 326 10.40 32.10 -19.16
CA PRO A 326 10.57 31.47 -17.88
C PRO A 326 11.92 30.72 -17.82
N ARG A 327 12.55 30.75 -16.65
CA ARG A 327 13.80 30.04 -16.36
C ARG A 327 13.57 28.98 -15.30
N GLU A 328 14.42 27.96 -15.25
CA GLU A 328 14.35 26.89 -14.27
C GLU A 328 12.95 26.22 -14.25
N ILE A 329 12.44 25.89 -15.45
CA ILE A 329 11.12 25.29 -15.61
C ILE A 329 11.15 23.86 -15.08
N GLU A 330 10.26 23.57 -14.16
CA GLU A 330 10.04 22.23 -13.62
C GLU A 330 8.55 21.90 -13.73
N VAL A 331 8.23 20.76 -14.36
CA VAL A 331 6.86 20.25 -14.46
C VAL A 331 6.79 18.93 -13.70
N THR A 332 6.06 18.92 -12.60
CA THR A 332 5.92 17.76 -11.74
C THR A 332 4.46 17.36 -11.59
N SER A 333 4.21 16.06 -11.45
CA SER A 333 2.89 15.59 -11.02
C SER A 333 2.62 16.10 -9.60
N LEU A 334 1.36 16.39 -9.28
CA LEU A 334 0.97 16.69 -7.91
C LEU A 334 1.33 15.50 -7.01
N GLY A 335 1.73 15.81 -5.79
CA GLY A 335 2.02 14.77 -4.78
C GLY A 335 0.77 13.97 -4.42
N LEU A 336 0.98 12.83 -3.75
CA LEU A 336 -0.11 11.99 -3.27
C LEU A 336 -1.04 12.74 -2.30
N GLU A 337 -0.53 13.76 -1.60
CA GLU A 337 -1.30 14.58 -0.67
C GLU A 337 -2.41 15.37 -1.38
N GLN A 338 -2.07 16.05 -2.48
CA GLN A 338 -3.04 16.82 -3.25
C GLN A 338 -4.07 15.91 -3.92
N ALA A 339 -3.65 14.75 -4.41
CA ALA A 339 -4.55 13.77 -4.98
C ALA A 339 -5.52 13.20 -3.92
N PHE A 340 -5.01 12.89 -2.74
CA PHE A 340 -5.81 12.43 -1.62
C PHE A 340 -6.85 13.47 -1.19
N LEU A 341 -6.45 14.74 -1.07
CA LEU A 341 -7.35 15.85 -0.73
C LEU A 341 -8.44 16.04 -1.79
N ALA A 342 -8.08 15.96 -3.08
CA ALA A 342 -9.05 16.05 -4.17
C ALA A 342 -10.10 14.93 -4.12
N ILE A 343 -9.65 13.67 -3.97
CA ILE A 343 -10.50 12.48 -3.89
C ILE A 343 -11.45 12.56 -2.68
N THR A 344 -10.95 12.98 -1.52
CA THR A 344 -11.78 13.09 -0.31
C THR A 344 -12.75 14.26 -0.35
N ALA A 345 -12.36 15.39 -0.96
CA ALA A 345 -13.25 16.55 -1.15
C ALA A 345 -14.40 16.26 -2.12
N GLU A 346 -14.18 15.44 -3.15
CA GLU A 346 -15.25 14.98 -4.05
C GLU A 346 -16.28 14.12 -3.31
N ASP A 347 -15.81 13.20 -2.45
CA ASP A 347 -16.69 12.38 -1.61
C ASP A 347 -17.51 13.23 -0.62
N ASP A 348 -16.90 14.26 -0.02
CA ASP A 348 -17.59 15.16 0.90
C ASP A 348 -18.67 16.00 0.19
N ARG A 349 -18.43 16.45 -1.03
CA ARG A 349 -19.44 17.16 -1.85
C ARG A 349 -20.59 16.25 -2.24
N ALA A 350 -20.30 15.01 -2.67
CA ALA A 350 -21.31 14.03 -3.03
C ALA A 350 -22.24 13.68 -1.85
N ASN A 351 -21.65 13.50 -0.66
CA ASN A 351 -22.42 13.15 0.55
C ASN A 351 -23.05 14.39 1.25
N GLY A 352 -22.55 15.62 1.01
CA GLY A 352 -23.13 16.87 1.54
C GLY A 352 -24.43 17.30 0.83
N HIS A 353 -24.63 16.89 -0.41
CA HIS A 353 -25.88 17.17 -1.15
C HIS A 353 -27.07 16.30 -0.67
N ASP A 354 -26.80 15.09 -0.19
CA ASP A 354 -27.87 14.21 0.34
C ASP A 354 -28.41 14.67 1.71
N ALA A 355 -27.60 15.36 2.50
CA ALA A 355 -28.01 15.85 3.83
C ALA A 355 -28.96 17.05 3.80
N THR A 356 -29.00 17.80 2.69
CA THR A 356 -29.90 18.96 2.52
C THR A 356 -31.25 18.60 1.92
N SER A 357 -31.38 17.46 1.24
CA SER A 357 -32.65 17.04 0.60
C SER A 357 -33.62 16.32 1.57
N GLU A 358 -33.17 15.83 2.72
CA GLU A 358 -34.03 15.17 3.70
C GLU A 358 -34.71 16.14 4.70
N ASN A 359 -34.35 17.43 4.70
CA ASN A 359 -34.87 18.40 5.67
C ASN A 359 -35.95 19.34 5.10
N GLU A 360 -36.33 19.23 3.83
CA GLU A 360 -37.40 20.02 3.19
C GLU A 360 -38.74 19.28 3.05
N GLY A 361 -38.86 18.12 3.68
CA GLY A 361 -40.05 17.27 3.57
C GLY A 361 -40.76 16.94 4.89
N ASN A 362 -40.90 17.93 5.82
CA ASN A 362 -41.81 17.72 6.97
C ASN A 362 -42.52 19.01 7.37
#